data_5f20c0e30bed2ff99cffa56db88707f7
#
_entry.id   5f20c0e30bed2ff99cffa56db88707f7
#
_cell.length_a   1.000
_cell.length_b   1.000
_cell.length_c   1.000
_cell.angle_alpha   90.00
_cell.angle_beta   90.00
_cell.angle_gamma   90.00
#
_symmetry.space_group_name_H-M   'P 1'
#
loop_
_entity.id
_entity.type
_entity.pdbx_description
1 polymer ?
#
loop_
_entity_poly.entity_id
_entity_poly.type
_entity_poly.pdbx_seq_one_letter_code
_entity_poly.pdbx_strand_id
1 'polypeptide(L)'
;MAEEKSKTTLLKEKIMMTEPKGVKALSEEEIKKADSFCDGYKKFLDNSPVEREAVRYTVELAKKAGFAEYEQDKEYKAGDRLYYVNRDKAIALVVIGKNGVKNGVRLAIAHIDSPRVDLKPNPLFEANNLAFFKTHYYGGLKKYQWTTIPLSLHGSVVKLDGTRVDICWGDDENESCFCITDLLPHLAREQASKPMAKAIEGENLNVILGSRPYDADSDEKDLVKLNVMAVLNEKYGICEGDFLSAELCLIPSFKSRDIGFDRSMIGGYGHDDKVCAYPAVMAALDVEMPEQTCITYLTDKEETGSDGNTGMQSDFLRFFIYDLAKQDGVDGYRVLSKSTCLSADVNAAFDPTYASAYEANNCSYINNGVIISKYTGHGGKYDTSDASAEYMGKIRAMLENNDILWQVGELGKVDGGGGGTIAKYVANMNVDVVDLGVPVLSMHAPFEIVSKTDVYMAYRAFFTFFDTKE
;
A
#
# COMPACT_ATOMS: atom_id res chain seq x y z
N MET A 1 -6.34 9.01 -51.39
CA MET A 1 -7.62 9.72 -51.15
C MET A 1 -8.10 9.21 -49.81
N ALA A 2 -8.29 10.10 -48.82
CA ALA A 2 -8.91 9.68 -47.55
C ALA A 2 -10.37 9.33 -47.84
N GLU A 3 -10.81 8.12 -47.53
CA GLU A 3 -12.21 7.71 -47.62
C GLU A 3 -13.06 8.62 -46.72
N GLU A 4 -14.09 9.22 -47.27
CA GLU A 4 -15.01 10.08 -46.53
C GLU A 4 -15.80 9.22 -45.53
N LYS A 5 -15.61 9.51 -44.22
CA LYS A 5 -16.26 8.73 -43.17
C LYS A 5 -17.78 8.78 -43.29
N SER A 6 -18.44 7.64 -43.13
CA SER A 6 -19.89 7.57 -43.14
C SER A 6 -20.53 8.43 -42.06
N LYS A 7 -21.78 8.90 -42.25
CA LYS A 7 -22.54 9.64 -41.22
C LYS A 7 -22.66 8.85 -39.90
N THR A 8 -22.81 7.53 -39.99
CA THR A 8 -22.85 6.64 -38.81
C THR A 8 -21.52 6.64 -38.06
N THR A 9 -20.39 6.59 -38.77
CA THR A 9 -19.06 6.63 -38.18
C THR A 9 -18.83 7.97 -37.46
N LEU A 10 -19.16 9.09 -38.11
CA LEU A 10 -19.04 10.41 -37.53
C LEU A 10 -19.91 10.59 -36.27
N LEU A 11 -21.13 10.05 -36.29
CA LEU A 11 -22.02 10.11 -35.12
C LEU A 11 -21.50 9.25 -33.98
N LYS A 12 -21.02 8.04 -34.24
CA LYS A 12 -20.39 7.18 -33.23
C LYS A 12 -19.19 7.88 -32.58
N GLU A 13 -18.28 8.43 -33.36
CA GLU A 13 -17.11 9.18 -32.87
C GLU A 13 -17.48 10.38 -31.99
N LYS A 14 -18.65 10.99 -32.26
CA LYS A 14 -19.12 12.17 -31.52
C LYS A 14 -19.79 11.85 -30.19
N ILE A 15 -20.54 10.75 -30.10
CA ILE A 15 -21.44 10.54 -28.94
C ILE A 15 -21.22 9.22 -28.20
N MET A 16 -20.44 8.29 -28.74
CA MET A 16 -20.11 7.04 -28.02
C MET A 16 -18.72 7.12 -27.40
N MET A 17 -18.56 6.46 -26.27
CA MET A 17 -17.23 6.25 -25.71
C MET A 17 -16.37 5.44 -26.70
N THR A 18 -15.14 5.89 -26.90
CA THR A 18 -14.11 5.09 -27.54
C THR A 18 -13.48 4.17 -26.49
N GLU A 19 -13.29 2.90 -26.83
CA GLU A 19 -12.55 1.99 -25.96
C GLU A 19 -11.16 2.57 -25.65
N PRO A 20 -10.69 2.47 -24.38
CA PRO A 20 -9.35 2.89 -24.02
C PRO A 20 -8.32 2.19 -24.91
N LYS A 21 -7.42 2.95 -25.52
CA LYS A 21 -6.35 2.36 -26.33
C LYS A 21 -5.27 1.71 -25.44
N GLY A 22 -5.31 2.03 -24.15
CA GLY A 22 -4.35 1.55 -23.18
C GLY A 22 -2.90 1.88 -23.58
N VAL A 23 -1.99 0.98 -23.30
CA VAL A 23 -0.57 1.10 -23.64
C VAL A 23 -0.30 1.38 -25.13
N LYS A 24 -1.23 1.01 -26.03
CA LYS A 24 -1.09 1.29 -27.47
C LYS A 24 -1.18 2.79 -27.83
N ALA A 25 -1.63 3.62 -26.90
CA ALA A 25 -1.63 5.07 -27.07
C ALA A 25 -0.29 5.72 -26.73
N LEU A 26 0.61 5.00 -26.05
CA LEU A 26 1.89 5.52 -25.58
C LEU A 26 2.97 5.37 -26.64
N SER A 27 3.85 6.37 -26.66
CA SER A 27 5.08 6.33 -27.46
C SER A 27 6.12 5.39 -26.80
N GLU A 28 7.08 4.93 -27.58
CA GLU A 28 8.24 4.18 -27.06
C GLU A 28 9.01 4.95 -25.98
N GLU A 29 9.05 6.28 -26.06
CA GLU A 29 9.71 7.13 -25.06
C GLU A 29 8.95 7.10 -23.72
N GLU A 30 7.63 7.16 -23.75
CA GLU A 30 6.80 7.06 -22.54
C GLU A 30 6.91 5.69 -21.91
N ILE A 31 6.97 4.61 -22.69
CA ILE A 31 7.21 3.24 -22.19
C ILE A 31 8.58 3.17 -21.49
N LYS A 32 9.64 3.74 -22.09
CA LYS A 32 10.97 3.79 -21.47
C LYS A 32 10.97 4.61 -20.17
N LYS A 33 10.21 5.71 -20.11
CA LYS A 33 10.03 6.49 -18.86
C LYS A 33 9.34 5.65 -17.78
N ALA A 34 8.31 4.88 -18.16
CA ALA A 34 7.63 3.97 -17.23
C ALA A 34 8.58 2.89 -16.71
N ASP A 35 9.39 2.26 -17.57
CA ASP A 35 10.38 1.27 -17.18
C ASP A 35 11.40 1.87 -16.18
N SER A 36 11.97 3.04 -16.51
CA SER A 36 12.94 3.73 -15.66
C SER A 36 12.35 4.15 -14.31
N PHE A 37 11.12 4.68 -14.30
CA PHE A 37 10.39 5.03 -13.07
C PHE A 37 10.20 3.80 -12.16
N CYS A 38 9.86 2.68 -12.77
CA CYS A 38 9.62 1.43 -12.07
C CYS A 38 10.89 0.77 -11.50
N ASP A 39 12.09 1.14 -11.96
CA ASP A 39 13.34 0.73 -11.27
C ASP A 39 13.45 1.36 -9.88
N GLY A 40 12.97 2.59 -9.73
CA GLY A 40 12.82 3.25 -8.42
C GLY A 40 11.72 2.60 -7.57
N TYR A 41 10.59 2.28 -8.18
CA TYR A 41 9.48 1.61 -7.50
C TYR A 41 9.86 0.24 -6.93
N LYS A 42 10.56 -0.61 -7.70
CA LYS A 42 11.05 -1.91 -7.18
C LYS A 42 11.95 -1.72 -5.96
N LYS A 43 12.83 -0.71 -5.98
CA LYS A 43 13.66 -0.38 -4.80
C LYS A 43 12.83 0.07 -3.61
N PHE A 44 11.79 0.90 -3.84
CA PHE A 44 10.87 1.31 -2.79
C PHE A 44 10.18 0.09 -2.18
N LEU A 45 9.59 -0.78 -3.00
CA LEU A 45 8.88 -1.98 -2.56
C LEU A 45 9.77 -2.90 -1.72
N ASP A 46 11.01 -3.14 -2.18
CA ASP A 46 11.97 -4.02 -1.52
C ASP A 46 12.55 -3.45 -0.21
N ASN A 47 12.52 -2.12 -0.01
CA ASN A 47 13.01 -1.45 1.20
C ASN A 47 11.86 -0.96 2.12
N SER A 48 10.63 -1.23 1.75
CA SER A 48 9.43 -0.77 2.44
C SER A 48 8.44 -1.90 2.73
N PRO A 49 8.89 -3.10 3.12
CA PRO A 49 7.99 -4.25 3.24
C PRO A 49 6.93 -4.07 4.32
N VAL A 50 7.24 -3.33 5.40
CA VAL A 50 6.30 -3.00 6.48
C VAL A 50 6.26 -1.49 6.75
N GLU A 51 5.21 -1.03 7.42
CA GLU A 51 4.91 0.41 7.60
C GLU A 51 6.07 1.22 8.19
N ARG A 52 6.80 0.70 9.18
CA ARG A 52 7.94 1.42 9.79
C ARG A 52 9.10 1.60 8.81
N GLU A 53 9.37 0.60 8.01
CA GLU A 53 10.41 0.65 6.98
C GLU A 53 9.99 1.55 5.82
N ALA A 54 8.72 1.54 5.43
CA ALA A 54 8.17 2.44 4.44
C ALA A 54 8.29 3.92 4.86
N VAL A 55 7.98 4.24 6.12
CA VAL A 55 8.17 5.59 6.67
C VAL A 55 9.65 5.98 6.64
N ARG A 56 10.55 5.11 7.10
CA ARG A 56 12.01 5.40 7.11
C ARG A 56 12.55 5.65 5.71
N TYR A 57 12.22 4.78 4.77
CA TYR A 57 12.67 4.93 3.39
C TYR A 57 12.10 6.20 2.74
N THR A 58 10.83 6.52 3.02
CA THR A 58 10.20 7.78 2.57
C THR A 58 10.92 9.00 3.16
N VAL A 59 11.30 8.98 4.46
CA VAL A 59 12.09 10.05 5.07
C VAL A 59 13.45 10.21 4.41
N GLU A 60 14.11 9.10 4.05
CA GLU A 60 15.38 9.17 3.32
C GLU A 60 15.23 9.83 1.94
N LEU A 61 14.19 9.46 1.19
CA LEU A 61 13.88 10.07 -0.11
C LEU A 61 13.56 11.56 0.05
N ALA A 62 12.72 11.92 1.03
CA ALA A 62 12.34 13.29 1.35
C ALA A 62 13.56 14.15 1.71
N LYS A 63 14.44 13.68 2.58
CA LYS A 63 15.70 14.38 2.94
C LYS A 63 16.61 14.60 1.73
N LYS A 64 16.77 13.60 0.87
CA LYS A 64 17.55 13.71 -0.38
C LYS A 64 16.95 14.75 -1.32
N ALA A 65 15.63 14.94 -1.31
CA ALA A 65 14.92 15.95 -2.10
C ALA A 65 14.82 17.32 -1.40
N GLY A 66 15.49 17.52 -0.26
CA GLY A 66 15.54 18.81 0.45
C GLY A 66 14.36 19.10 1.37
N PHE A 67 13.57 18.09 1.75
CA PHE A 67 12.55 18.24 2.78
C PHE A 67 13.17 18.33 4.17
N ALA A 68 12.65 19.23 5.01
CA ALA A 68 13.00 19.35 6.42
C ALA A 68 11.90 18.72 7.29
N GLU A 69 12.25 18.35 8.51
CA GLU A 69 11.25 17.88 9.48
C GLU A 69 10.35 19.05 9.90
N TYR A 70 9.03 18.78 10.00
CA TYR A 70 8.07 19.75 10.47
C TYR A 70 8.31 20.05 11.96
N GLU A 71 8.36 21.33 12.29
CA GLU A 71 8.46 21.84 13.66
C GLU A 71 7.19 22.62 14.00
N GLN A 72 6.51 22.22 15.06
CA GLN A 72 5.31 22.92 15.52
C GLN A 72 5.62 24.39 15.86
N ASP A 73 4.67 25.28 15.60
CA ASP A 73 4.76 26.73 15.83
C ASP A 73 5.85 27.47 15.02
N LYS A 74 6.53 26.81 14.09
CA LYS A 74 7.41 27.46 13.11
C LYS A 74 6.62 27.98 11.92
N GLU A 75 6.92 29.21 11.47
CA GLU A 75 6.34 29.79 10.28
C GLU A 75 6.97 29.23 9.01
N TYR A 76 6.12 28.87 8.05
CA TYR A 76 6.52 28.33 6.75
C TYR A 76 6.04 29.24 5.62
N LYS A 77 6.78 29.25 4.51
CA LYS A 77 6.49 30.05 3.33
C LYS A 77 6.30 29.18 2.09
N ALA A 78 5.75 29.78 1.05
CA ALA A 78 5.57 29.11 -0.24
C ALA A 78 6.90 28.50 -0.75
N GLY A 79 6.85 27.25 -1.18
CA GLY A 79 7.99 26.45 -1.61
C GLY A 79 8.71 25.68 -0.49
N ASP A 80 8.40 25.91 0.79
CA ASP A 80 8.95 25.08 1.86
C ASP A 80 8.46 23.64 1.74
N ARG A 81 9.39 22.72 1.95
CA ARG A 81 9.20 21.27 1.80
C ARG A 81 9.40 20.59 3.14
N LEU A 82 8.38 19.90 3.61
CA LEU A 82 8.35 19.38 4.97
C LEU A 82 7.93 17.91 4.99
N TYR A 83 8.46 17.17 5.96
CA TYR A 83 7.92 15.86 6.33
C TYR A 83 7.52 15.84 7.82
N TYR A 84 6.45 15.15 8.14
CA TYR A 84 5.96 14.97 9.51
C TYR A 84 5.61 13.52 9.78
N VAL A 85 6.36 12.90 10.69
CA VAL A 85 6.23 11.47 11.02
C VAL A 85 5.28 11.27 12.19
N ASN A 86 4.34 10.35 12.05
CA ASN A 86 3.44 9.91 13.11
C ASN A 86 3.86 8.53 13.62
N ARG A 87 4.52 8.47 14.76
CA ARG A 87 4.90 7.23 15.50
C ARG A 87 5.67 6.21 14.66
N ASP A 88 6.46 6.65 13.69
CA ASP A 88 7.17 5.81 12.72
C ASP A 88 6.28 4.84 11.92
N LYS A 89 4.98 5.10 11.80
CA LYS A 89 4.03 4.24 11.10
C LYS A 89 3.17 4.96 10.06
N ALA A 90 3.16 6.29 10.10
CA ALA A 90 2.54 7.12 9.09
C ALA A 90 3.38 8.38 8.88
N ILE A 91 3.27 9.00 7.70
CA ILE A 91 4.07 10.18 7.35
C ILE A 91 3.30 11.10 6.41
N ALA A 92 3.38 12.42 6.65
CA ALA A 92 2.96 13.44 5.71
C ALA A 92 4.18 14.10 5.05
N LEU A 93 4.15 14.24 3.73
CA LEU A 93 5.05 15.09 2.95
C LEU A 93 4.26 16.32 2.50
N VAL A 94 4.81 17.50 2.67
CA VAL A 94 4.12 18.75 2.41
C VAL A 94 4.99 19.67 1.56
N VAL A 95 4.39 20.27 0.53
CA VAL A 95 4.96 21.36 -0.22
C VAL A 95 4.04 22.56 -0.06
N ILE A 96 4.50 23.61 0.61
CA ILE A 96 3.68 24.79 0.88
C ILE A 96 3.44 25.56 -0.42
N GLY A 97 2.18 25.72 -0.76
CA GLY A 97 1.75 26.43 -1.99
C GLY A 97 1.85 27.94 -1.88
N LYS A 98 1.77 28.63 -3.03
CA LYS A 98 1.79 30.10 -3.10
C LYS A 98 0.71 30.76 -2.28
N ASN A 99 -0.46 30.11 -2.17
CA ASN A 99 -1.63 30.62 -1.45
C ASN A 99 -1.70 30.12 0.01
N GLY A 100 -0.66 29.44 0.52
CA GLY A 100 -0.72 28.75 1.81
C GLY A 100 -1.84 27.70 1.81
N VAL A 101 -2.63 27.66 2.90
CA VAL A 101 -3.76 26.74 3.03
C VAL A 101 -5.14 27.42 2.98
N LYS A 102 -5.21 28.74 2.75
CA LYS A 102 -6.47 29.53 2.81
C LYS A 102 -7.56 29.06 1.86
N ASN A 103 -7.15 28.50 0.73
CA ASN A 103 -8.06 28.01 -0.32
C ASN A 103 -8.22 26.49 -0.31
N GLY A 104 -7.88 25.83 0.81
CA GLY A 104 -7.81 24.38 0.90
C GLY A 104 -6.43 23.83 0.55
N VAL A 105 -6.29 22.54 0.66
CA VAL A 105 -5.07 21.78 0.31
C VAL A 105 -5.41 20.68 -0.70
N ARG A 106 -4.42 20.23 -1.46
CA ARG A 106 -4.53 19.04 -2.31
C ARG A 106 -3.90 17.86 -1.61
N LEU A 107 -4.69 16.82 -1.42
CA LEU A 107 -4.30 15.62 -0.69
C LEU A 107 -4.11 14.45 -1.65
N ALA A 108 -3.00 13.75 -1.55
CA ALA A 108 -2.84 12.40 -2.08
C ALA A 108 -2.59 11.47 -0.89
N ILE A 109 -3.48 10.52 -0.66
CA ILE A 109 -3.42 9.66 0.53
C ILE A 109 -3.38 8.22 0.09
N ALA A 110 -2.42 7.43 0.61
CA ALA A 110 -2.25 6.01 0.36
C ALA A 110 -1.97 5.28 1.67
N HIS A 111 -2.21 3.97 1.73
CA HIS A 111 -1.75 3.20 2.88
C HIS A 111 -0.41 2.48 2.61
N ILE A 112 0.27 2.07 3.67
CA ILE A 112 1.59 1.45 3.59
C ILE A 112 1.70 0.15 4.38
N ASP A 113 0.65 -0.24 5.09
CA ASP A 113 0.50 -1.59 5.62
C ASP A 113 0.06 -2.56 4.52
N SER A 114 0.24 -3.84 4.72
CA SER A 114 -0.14 -4.92 3.79
C SER A 114 -0.48 -6.18 4.56
N PRO A 115 -1.32 -7.09 4.02
CA PRO A 115 -1.64 -8.36 4.68
C PRO A 115 -0.39 -9.17 5.01
N ARG A 116 -0.30 -9.68 6.24
CA ARG A 116 0.88 -10.37 6.77
C ARG A 116 0.54 -11.32 7.93
N VAL A 117 1.54 -11.94 8.52
CA VAL A 117 1.41 -12.79 9.72
C VAL A 117 2.16 -12.15 10.89
N ASP A 118 1.43 -11.58 11.83
CA ASP A 118 2.01 -10.97 13.05
C ASP A 118 2.32 -12.04 14.10
N LEU A 119 3.35 -11.84 14.91
CA LEU A 119 3.59 -12.69 16.07
C LEU A 119 2.57 -12.39 17.19
N LYS A 120 2.12 -13.46 17.88
CA LYS A 120 1.35 -13.30 19.12
C LYS A 120 2.26 -12.73 20.23
N PRO A 121 1.69 -12.08 21.27
CA PRO A 121 2.51 -11.50 22.35
C PRO A 121 3.40 -12.51 23.09
N ASN A 122 3.01 -13.77 23.19
CA ASN A 122 3.83 -14.87 23.68
C ASN A 122 3.98 -15.92 22.58
N PRO A 123 4.92 -15.74 21.64
CA PRO A 123 4.90 -16.48 20.38
C PRO A 123 5.72 -17.76 20.45
N LEU A 124 6.80 -17.81 21.23
CA LEU A 124 7.83 -18.83 21.13
C LEU A 124 7.48 -20.09 21.91
N PHE A 125 7.46 -21.24 21.25
CA PHE A 125 7.27 -22.55 21.88
C PHE A 125 8.09 -23.65 21.20
N GLU A 126 8.34 -24.73 21.92
CA GLU A 126 8.95 -25.95 21.40
C GLU A 126 7.98 -27.12 21.45
N ALA A 127 7.98 -27.94 20.42
CA ALA A 127 7.24 -29.20 20.38
C ALA A 127 8.00 -30.22 19.53
N ASN A 128 8.20 -31.43 20.07
CA ASN A 128 8.81 -32.54 19.34
C ASN A 128 10.12 -32.17 18.61
N ASN A 129 11.04 -31.53 19.31
CA ASN A 129 12.36 -31.08 18.83
C ASN A 129 12.30 -30.01 17.72
N LEU A 130 11.22 -29.27 17.64
CA LEU A 130 11.08 -28.10 16.73
C LEU A 130 10.68 -26.88 17.54
N ALA A 131 11.32 -25.76 17.30
CA ALA A 131 10.92 -24.46 17.82
C ALA A 131 10.05 -23.73 16.80
N PHE A 132 9.01 -23.04 17.30
CA PHE A 132 8.04 -22.35 16.48
C PHE A 132 7.70 -20.96 17.05
N PHE A 133 7.24 -20.06 16.16
CA PHE A 133 6.44 -18.91 16.54
C PHE A 133 4.94 -19.16 16.32
N LYS A 134 4.13 -18.78 17.31
CA LYS A 134 2.67 -18.61 17.20
C LYS A 134 2.38 -17.27 16.52
N THR A 135 1.48 -17.27 15.56
CA THR A 135 1.12 -16.10 14.80
C THR A 135 -0.37 -15.79 14.82
N HIS A 136 -0.70 -14.58 14.40
CA HIS A 136 -2.05 -14.13 14.06
C HIS A 136 -1.99 -13.44 12.70
N TYR A 137 -2.83 -13.84 11.73
CA TYR A 137 -2.86 -13.16 10.45
C TYR A 137 -3.42 -11.73 10.59
N TYR A 138 -2.91 -10.82 9.77
CA TYR A 138 -3.26 -9.41 9.69
C TYR A 138 -3.85 -9.13 8.31
N GLY A 139 -5.02 -8.43 8.25
CA GLY A 139 -5.73 -8.16 7.01
C GLY A 139 -6.41 -9.37 6.38
N GLY A 140 -6.89 -9.17 5.17
CA GLY A 140 -7.65 -10.17 4.41
C GLY A 140 -6.77 -11.08 3.57
N LEU A 141 -6.31 -12.23 4.09
CA LEU A 141 -5.47 -13.15 3.33
C LEU A 141 -6.08 -14.54 3.12
N LYS A 142 -5.69 -15.19 2.03
CA LYS A 142 -5.96 -16.62 1.80
C LYS A 142 -4.85 -17.43 2.45
N LYS A 143 -5.12 -18.01 3.63
CA LYS A 143 -4.12 -18.66 4.49
C LYS A 143 -3.28 -19.73 3.78
N TYR A 144 -3.87 -20.47 2.81
CA TYR A 144 -3.13 -21.50 2.06
C TYR A 144 -1.99 -20.95 1.20
N GLN A 145 -2.04 -19.66 0.80
CA GLN A 145 -0.98 -19.04 0.02
C GLN A 145 0.26 -18.69 0.86
N TRP A 146 0.13 -18.69 2.17
CA TRP A 146 1.17 -18.33 3.14
C TRP A 146 1.93 -19.54 3.68
N THR A 147 1.48 -20.76 3.36
CA THR A 147 2.20 -22.00 3.67
C THR A 147 3.24 -22.30 2.59
N THR A 148 4.33 -22.95 2.97
CA THR A 148 5.38 -23.48 2.08
C THR A 148 6.12 -22.43 1.23
N ILE A 149 6.10 -21.17 1.65
CA ILE A 149 6.90 -20.10 1.05
C ILE A 149 7.97 -19.62 2.04
N PRO A 150 9.12 -19.11 1.54
CA PRO A 150 10.12 -18.50 2.40
C PRO A 150 9.61 -17.17 2.96
N LEU A 151 9.82 -16.97 4.26
CA LEU A 151 9.40 -15.79 5.01
C LEU A 151 10.60 -15.15 5.70
N SER A 152 10.57 -13.82 5.86
CA SER A 152 11.49 -13.02 6.65
C SER A 152 10.79 -12.39 7.85
N LEU A 153 11.54 -12.13 8.92
CA LEU A 153 11.05 -11.56 10.19
C LEU A 153 11.40 -10.07 10.23
N HIS A 154 10.39 -9.24 10.42
CA HIS A 154 10.52 -7.78 10.47
C HIS A 154 9.82 -7.18 11.68
N GLY A 155 10.26 -5.99 12.08
CA GLY A 155 9.58 -5.16 13.05
C GLY A 155 10.48 -4.61 14.15
N SER A 156 9.90 -4.34 15.32
CA SER A 156 10.62 -3.70 16.42
C SER A 156 10.26 -4.35 17.76
N VAL A 157 11.23 -4.40 18.64
CA VAL A 157 11.10 -4.83 20.03
C VAL A 157 11.50 -3.68 20.94
N VAL A 158 10.72 -3.40 21.97
CA VAL A 158 11.11 -2.45 23.02
C VAL A 158 11.46 -3.24 24.26
N LYS A 159 12.74 -3.17 24.69
CA LYS A 159 13.24 -3.86 25.87
C LYS A 159 12.74 -3.21 27.15
N LEU A 160 12.89 -3.91 28.26
CA LEU A 160 12.44 -3.44 29.58
C LEU A 160 13.07 -2.11 30.02
N ASP A 161 14.27 -1.78 29.53
CA ASP A 161 14.96 -0.51 29.79
C ASP A 161 14.51 0.64 28.87
N GLY A 162 13.53 0.40 27.98
CA GLY A 162 13.03 1.35 27.01
C GLY A 162 13.82 1.38 25.69
N THR A 163 14.91 0.62 25.58
CA THR A 163 15.68 0.53 24.34
C THR A 163 14.87 -0.15 23.25
N ARG A 164 14.72 0.51 22.10
CA ARG A 164 14.11 -0.08 20.90
C ARG A 164 15.18 -0.77 20.06
N VAL A 165 14.87 -1.98 19.63
CA VAL A 165 15.67 -2.78 18.72
C VAL A 165 14.83 -3.10 17.50
N ASP A 166 15.31 -2.73 16.31
CA ASP A 166 14.67 -3.12 15.05
C ASP A 166 15.23 -4.46 14.60
N ILE A 167 14.33 -5.33 14.16
CA ILE A 167 14.64 -6.68 13.71
C ILE A 167 14.31 -6.77 12.22
N CYS A 168 15.30 -7.23 11.45
CA CYS A 168 15.17 -7.66 10.07
C CYS A 168 16.02 -8.91 9.91
N TRP A 169 15.40 -10.04 9.52
CA TRP A 169 16.08 -11.32 9.35
C TRP A 169 15.45 -12.11 8.21
N GLY A 170 16.27 -12.52 7.25
CA GLY A 170 15.87 -13.39 6.14
C GLY A 170 15.64 -12.66 4.82
N ASP A 171 15.99 -11.37 4.74
CA ASP A 171 15.97 -10.59 3.51
C ASP A 171 17.24 -10.74 2.65
N ASP A 172 18.38 -11.02 3.30
CA ASP A 172 19.64 -11.30 2.62
C ASP A 172 19.67 -12.77 2.19
N GLU A 173 20.10 -13.05 0.95
CA GLU A 173 20.20 -14.40 0.41
C GLU A 173 21.15 -15.30 1.21
N ASN A 174 22.06 -14.73 2.00
CA ASN A 174 22.98 -15.45 2.89
C ASN A 174 22.40 -15.71 4.28
N GLU A 175 21.26 -15.10 4.64
CA GLU A 175 20.54 -15.36 5.88
C GLU A 175 19.58 -16.54 5.73
N SER A 176 19.27 -17.19 6.85
CA SER A 176 18.21 -18.18 6.89
C SER A 176 16.85 -17.52 6.80
N CYS A 177 15.91 -18.13 6.10
CA CYS A 177 14.51 -17.74 6.06
C CYS A 177 13.67 -18.67 6.96
N PHE A 178 12.41 -18.31 7.13
CA PHE A 178 11.42 -19.05 7.90
C PHE A 178 10.35 -19.64 7.00
N CYS A 179 9.53 -20.55 7.51
CA CYS A 179 8.46 -21.17 6.72
C CYS A 179 7.32 -21.68 7.62
N ILE A 180 6.10 -21.59 7.10
CA ILE A 180 4.92 -22.28 7.64
C ILE A 180 4.74 -23.56 6.84
N THR A 181 4.71 -24.72 7.50
CA THR A 181 4.55 -26.01 6.83
C THR A 181 3.11 -26.29 6.44
N ASP A 182 2.91 -27.20 5.49
CA ASP A 182 1.62 -27.78 5.15
C ASP A 182 1.71 -29.31 5.09
N LEU A 183 0.57 -29.98 5.10
CA LEU A 183 0.52 -31.43 4.98
C LEU A 183 0.85 -31.89 3.56
N LEU A 184 1.59 -33.00 3.46
CA LEU A 184 1.75 -33.68 2.17
C LEU A 184 0.40 -34.25 1.68
N PRO A 185 0.19 -34.39 0.35
CA PRO A 185 -1.09 -34.83 -0.20
C PRO A 185 -1.62 -36.16 0.36
N HIS A 186 -0.74 -37.10 0.72
CA HIS A 186 -1.12 -38.39 1.23
C HIS A 186 -1.73 -38.37 2.65
N LEU A 187 -1.48 -37.31 3.43
CA LEU A 187 -2.05 -37.09 4.76
C LEU A 187 -3.15 -36.02 4.77
N ALA A 188 -3.34 -35.29 3.65
CA ALA A 188 -4.22 -34.12 3.58
C ALA A 188 -5.68 -34.43 3.23
N ARG A 189 -6.14 -35.68 3.28
CA ARG A 189 -7.50 -36.07 2.85
C ARG A 189 -8.61 -35.34 3.60
N GLU A 190 -8.48 -35.19 4.91
CA GLU A 190 -9.43 -34.44 5.72
C GLU A 190 -9.34 -32.91 5.42
N GLN A 191 -8.13 -32.37 5.36
CA GLN A 191 -7.87 -30.98 5.01
C GLN A 191 -8.48 -30.62 3.64
N ALA A 192 -8.25 -31.46 2.62
CA ALA A 192 -8.75 -31.26 1.28
C ALA A 192 -10.29 -31.33 1.14
N SER A 193 -10.97 -31.92 2.11
CA SER A 193 -12.44 -31.96 2.16
C SER A 193 -13.08 -30.71 2.77
N LYS A 194 -12.29 -29.86 3.44
CA LYS A 194 -12.78 -28.62 4.07
C LYS A 194 -12.97 -27.53 3.02
N PRO A 195 -13.92 -26.59 3.22
CA PRO A 195 -13.93 -25.35 2.43
C PRO A 195 -12.57 -24.67 2.46
N MET A 196 -12.14 -24.08 1.34
CA MET A 196 -10.80 -23.45 1.19
C MET A 196 -10.45 -22.52 2.35
N ALA A 197 -11.38 -21.66 2.79
CA ALA A 197 -11.17 -20.75 3.91
C ALA A 197 -10.89 -21.42 5.25
N LYS A 198 -11.23 -22.72 5.38
CA LYS A 198 -11.06 -23.55 6.60
C LYS A 198 -10.01 -24.64 6.43
N ALA A 199 -9.45 -24.83 5.24
CA ALA A 199 -8.44 -25.85 4.97
C ALA A 199 -7.17 -25.62 5.78
N ILE A 200 -6.74 -24.35 5.89
CA ILE A 200 -5.70 -23.91 6.82
C ILE A 200 -6.37 -23.10 7.93
N GLU A 201 -6.24 -23.56 9.15
CA GLU A 201 -6.77 -22.88 10.34
C GLU A 201 -5.79 -21.78 10.78
N GLY A 202 -6.29 -20.62 11.22
CA GLY A 202 -5.44 -19.49 11.65
C GLY A 202 -4.47 -19.87 12.78
N GLU A 203 -4.90 -20.71 13.72
CA GLU A 203 -4.06 -21.20 14.82
C GLU A 203 -2.94 -22.16 14.37
N ASN A 204 -3.00 -22.65 13.14
CA ASN A 204 -1.99 -23.54 12.56
C ASN A 204 -0.96 -22.82 11.69
N LEU A 205 -1.03 -21.49 11.57
CA LEU A 205 0.00 -20.68 10.93
C LEU A 205 1.24 -20.58 11.86
N ASN A 206 1.82 -21.71 12.23
CA ASN A 206 3.01 -21.76 13.07
C ASN A 206 4.26 -21.76 12.20
N VAL A 207 5.19 -20.87 12.52
CA VAL A 207 6.42 -20.67 11.75
C VAL A 207 7.55 -21.44 12.36
N ILE A 208 8.21 -22.32 11.59
CA ILE A 208 9.39 -23.08 12.03
C ILE A 208 10.59 -22.14 12.16
N LEU A 209 11.31 -22.27 13.31
CA LEU A 209 12.48 -21.46 13.66
C LEU A 209 13.77 -22.26 13.75
N GLY A 210 13.70 -23.53 14.13
CA GLY A 210 14.87 -24.35 14.32
C GLY A 210 14.56 -25.76 14.83
N SER A 211 15.59 -26.62 14.84
CA SER A 211 15.48 -28.03 15.21
C SER A 211 16.71 -28.57 15.97
N ARG A 212 17.72 -27.72 16.24
CA ARG A 212 18.94 -28.13 16.95
C ARG A 212 18.89 -27.66 18.41
N PRO A 213 19.12 -28.55 19.40
CA PRO A 213 19.20 -28.13 20.79
C PRO A 213 20.45 -27.26 21.02
N TYR A 214 20.39 -26.37 22.02
CA TYR A 214 21.53 -25.54 22.45
C TYR A 214 22.67 -26.42 22.98
N ASP A 215 22.33 -27.45 23.74
CA ASP A 215 23.27 -28.44 24.27
C ASP A 215 22.63 -29.84 24.14
N ALA A 216 23.22 -30.68 23.30
CA ALA A 216 22.70 -32.02 23.01
C ALA A 216 22.90 -33.02 24.17
N ASP A 217 23.82 -32.75 25.08
CA ASP A 217 24.15 -33.60 26.22
C ASP A 217 23.39 -33.21 27.51
N SER A 218 22.57 -32.13 27.44
CA SER A 218 21.78 -31.66 28.58
C SER A 218 20.44 -32.38 28.68
N ASP A 219 20.03 -32.71 29.91
CA ASP A 219 18.72 -33.29 30.25
C ASP A 219 17.62 -32.19 30.47
N GLU A 220 17.97 -30.92 30.29
CA GLU A 220 17.01 -29.78 30.42
C GLU A 220 15.96 -29.82 29.29
N LYS A 221 14.83 -29.14 29.53
CA LYS A 221 13.73 -29.03 28.54
C LYS A 221 13.91 -27.80 27.66
N ASP A 222 13.19 -27.80 26.54
CA ASP A 222 13.09 -26.66 25.63
C ASP A 222 14.45 -26.20 25.07
N LEU A 223 15.36 -27.11 24.79
CA LEU A 223 16.73 -26.81 24.34
C LEU A 223 16.78 -26.26 22.92
N VAL A 224 15.84 -26.59 22.05
CA VAL A 224 15.74 -26.00 20.70
C VAL A 224 15.24 -24.57 20.80
N LYS A 225 14.25 -24.32 21.64
CA LYS A 225 13.78 -22.96 21.97
C LYS A 225 14.91 -22.13 22.59
N LEU A 226 15.67 -22.68 23.49
CA LEU A 226 16.84 -22.02 24.11
C LEU A 226 17.86 -21.65 23.02
N ASN A 227 18.15 -22.53 22.06
CA ASN A 227 19.09 -22.22 20.99
C ASN A 227 18.59 -21.06 20.11
N VAL A 228 17.31 -21.03 19.75
CA VAL A 228 16.72 -19.90 19.01
C VAL A 228 16.86 -18.60 19.81
N MET A 229 16.59 -18.63 21.09
CA MET A 229 16.76 -17.45 21.97
C MET A 229 18.22 -17.03 22.12
N ALA A 230 19.16 -17.96 22.18
CA ALA A 230 20.58 -17.64 22.23
C ALA A 230 21.03 -16.88 20.97
N VAL A 231 20.59 -17.34 19.80
CA VAL A 231 20.88 -16.66 18.51
C VAL A 231 20.29 -15.26 18.46
N LEU A 232 19.03 -15.09 18.87
CA LEU A 232 18.36 -13.78 18.92
C LEU A 232 19.00 -12.84 19.96
N ASN A 233 19.41 -13.38 21.09
CA ASN A 233 20.12 -12.61 22.13
C ASN A 233 21.51 -12.18 21.65
N GLU A 234 22.27 -13.05 21.00
CA GLU A 234 23.60 -12.73 20.46
C GLU A 234 23.52 -11.60 19.42
N LYS A 235 22.55 -11.66 18.48
CA LYS A 235 22.45 -10.68 17.40
C LYS A 235 21.78 -9.37 17.82
N TYR A 236 20.72 -9.44 18.62
CA TYR A 236 19.84 -8.29 18.94
C TYR A 236 19.81 -7.91 20.42
N GLY A 237 20.40 -8.71 21.30
CA GLY A 237 20.39 -8.47 22.74
C GLY A 237 19.00 -8.55 23.38
N ILE A 238 18.07 -9.30 22.79
CA ILE A 238 16.71 -9.50 23.31
C ILE A 238 16.58 -10.78 24.11
N CYS A 239 15.68 -10.79 25.10
CA CYS A 239 15.26 -11.94 25.87
C CYS A 239 13.84 -12.35 25.53
N GLU A 240 13.40 -13.56 25.92
CA GLU A 240 12.04 -14.03 25.60
C GLU A 240 10.94 -13.10 26.12
N GLY A 241 11.12 -12.50 27.28
CA GLY A 241 10.18 -11.53 27.85
C GLY A 241 9.98 -10.26 27.01
N ASP A 242 10.93 -9.92 26.15
CA ASP A 242 10.85 -8.73 25.31
C ASP A 242 9.83 -8.89 24.16
N PHE A 243 9.43 -10.13 23.82
CA PHE A 243 8.33 -10.35 22.88
C PHE A 243 7.00 -9.77 23.37
N LEU A 244 6.80 -9.60 24.66
CA LEU A 244 5.58 -9.00 25.22
C LEU A 244 5.39 -7.52 24.81
N SER A 245 6.48 -6.86 24.41
CA SER A 245 6.52 -5.48 23.94
C SER A 245 7.10 -5.38 22.52
N ALA A 246 6.81 -6.38 21.69
CA ALA A 246 7.23 -6.44 20.30
C ALA A 246 6.08 -6.18 19.33
N GLU A 247 6.43 -5.58 18.21
CA GLU A 247 5.63 -5.53 16.98
C GLU A 247 6.45 -6.23 15.90
N LEU A 248 6.30 -7.54 15.80
CA LEU A 248 7.04 -8.39 14.86
C LEU A 248 6.07 -9.14 13.95
N CYS A 249 6.43 -9.23 12.69
CA CYS A 249 5.67 -9.95 11.68
C CYS A 249 6.57 -10.77 10.75
N LEU A 250 5.96 -11.72 10.07
CA LEU A 250 6.59 -12.45 8.98
C LEU A 250 5.92 -12.08 7.67
N ILE A 251 6.78 -11.83 6.68
CA ILE A 251 6.41 -11.45 5.32
C ILE A 251 7.17 -12.33 4.32
N PRO A 252 6.73 -12.39 3.04
CA PRO A 252 7.48 -13.08 2.01
C PRO A 252 8.90 -12.51 1.84
N SER A 253 9.93 -13.37 1.83
CA SER A 253 11.34 -12.96 1.77
C SER A 253 11.88 -12.78 0.34
N PHE A 254 11.03 -12.96 -0.69
CA PHE A 254 11.46 -12.76 -2.06
C PHE A 254 11.37 -11.29 -2.49
N LYS A 255 12.37 -10.84 -3.24
CA LYS A 255 12.41 -9.47 -3.77
C LYS A 255 11.49 -9.29 -4.98
N SER A 256 11.10 -8.04 -5.24
CA SER A 256 10.36 -7.68 -6.45
C SER A 256 11.13 -7.96 -7.72
N ARG A 257 10.44 -8.38 -8.79
CA ARG A 257 11.06 -8.70 -10.07
C ARG A 257 10.12 -8.45 -11.25
N ASP A 258 10.72 -8.26 -12.40
CA ASP A 258 9.97 -8.15 -13.65
C ASP A 258 9.25 -9.47 -13.98
N ILE A 259 8.03 -9.38 -14.48
CA ILE A 259 7.18 -10.50 -14.88
C ILE A 259 6.94 -10.44 -16.40
N GLY A 260 6.88 -11.61 -17.01
CA GLY A 260 6.64 -11.80 -18.45
C GLY A 260 7.93 -11.76 -19.28
N PHE A 261 7.85 -12.28 -20.50
CA PHE A 261 8.99 -12.28 -21.44
C PHE A 261 9.39 -10.87 -21.88
N ASP A 262 8.43 -9.97 -21.93
CA ASP A 262 8.60 -8.56 -22.30
C ASP A 262 8.95 -7.66 -21.11
N ARG A 263 8.94 -8.21 -19.88
CA ARG A 263 9.29 -7.51 -18.65
C ARG A 263 8.41 -6.28 -18.37
N SER A 264 7.17 -6.28 -18.89
CA SER A 264 6.24 -5.15 -18.80
C SER A 264 5.54 -5.03 -17.45
N MET A 265 5.62 -6.06 -16.60
CA MET A 265 4.97 -6.12 -15.30
C MET A 265 5.99 -6.30 -14.18
N ILE A 266 5.56 -6.02 -12.97
CA ILE A 266 6.34 -6.23 -11.73
C ILE A 266 5.53 -7.16 -10.83
N GLY A 267 6.19 -8.20 -10.31
CA GLY A 267 5.67 -9.05 -9.25
C GLY A 267 6.42 -8.80 -7.95
N GLY A 268 5.69 -8.75 -6.83
CA GLY A 268 6.26 -8.51 -5.51
C GLY A 268 5.21 -8.60 -4.41
N TYR A 269 5.65 -8.46 -3.18
CA TYR A 269 4.78 -8.41 -2.00
C TYR A 269 4.42 -6.96 -1.66
N GLY A 270 3.14 -6.72 -1.36
CA GLY A 270 2.66 -5.44 -0.85
C GLY A 270 2.54 -4.35 -1.92
N HIS A 271 2.22 -4.73 -3.18
CA HIS A 271 1.77 -3.73 -4.16
C HIS A 271 0.55 -2.97 -3.64
N ASP A 272 -0.31 -3.65 -2.94
CA ASP A 272 -1.40 -3.09 -2.16
C ASP A 272 -0.86 -2.50 -0.83
N ASP A 273 -0.80 -1.14 -0.61
CA ASP A 273 -1.06 -0.08 -1.60
C ASP A 273 0.23 0.72 -1.92
N LYS A 274 1.39 0.09 -1.73
CA LYS A 274 2.68 0.74 -2.01
C LYS A 274 2.84 1.15 -3.49
N VAL A 275 2.07 0.51 -4.39
CA VAL A 275 2.05 0.87 -5.81
C VAL A 275 1.41 2.24 -6.06
N CYS A 276 0.55 2.71 -5.18
CA CYS A 276 0.01 4.08 -5.21
C CYS A 276 0.82 5.01 -4.30
N ALA A 277 1.31 4.50 -3.16
CA ALA A 277 2.12 5.27 -2.21
C ALA A 277 3.41 5.83 -2.87
N TYR A 278 4.16 5.00 -3.59
CA TYR A 278 5.39 5.45 -4.25
C TYR A 278 5.16 6.54 -5.31
N PRO A 279 4.24 6.40 -6.26
CA PRO A 279 3.88 7.48 -7.18
C PRO A 279 3.45 8.78 -6.50
N ALA A 280 2.67 8.71 -5.42
CA ALA A 280 2.26 9.89 -4.66
C ALA A 280 3.44 10.56 -3.94
N VAL A 281 4.37 9.78 -3.39
CA VAL A 281 5.64 10.28 -2.82
C VAL A 281 6.45 10.98 -3.89
N MET A 282 6.69 10.34 -5.04
CA MET A 282 7.49 10.92 -6.11
C MET A 282 6.87 12.21 -6.66
N ALA A 283 5.54 12.28 -6.79
CA ALA A 283 4.84 13.50 -7.17
C ALA A 283 5.08 14.65 -6.16
N ALA A 284 5.06 14.36 -4.86
CA ALA A 284 5.39 15.35 -3.82
C ALA A 284 6.86 15.79 -3.88
N LEU A 285 7.77 14.86 -4.22
CA LEU A 285 9.19 15.19 -4.32
C LEU A 285 9.51 16.06 -5.57
N ASP A 286 8.74 15.91 -6.64
CA ASP A 286 9.00 16.59 -7.92
C ASP A 286 8.24 17.92 -8.06
N VAL A 287 7.12 18.13 -7.34
CA VAL A 287 6.42 19.41 -7.39
C VAL A 287 7.22 20.48 -6.64
N GLU A 288 7.44 21.65 -7.29
CA GLU A 288 8.32 22.69 -6.72
C GLU A 288 7.57 23.82 -6.04
N MET A 289 6.61 24.42 -6.72
CA MET A 289 5.91 25.64 -6.28
C MET A 289 4.43 25.58 -6.68
N PRO A 290 3.63 24.72 -6.02
CA PRO A 290 2.22 24.58 -6.37
C PRO A 290 1.41 25.84 -6.00
N GLU A 291 0.25 26.03 -6.64
CA GLU A 291 -0.66 27.12 -6.27
C GLU A 291 -1.28 26.88 -4.89
N GLN A 292 -1.74 25.68 -4.61
CA GLN A 292 -2.25 25.25 -3.31
C GLN A 292 -1.22 24.36 -2.62
N THR A 293 -1.20 24.39 -1.30
CA THR A 293 -0.38 23.46 -0.51
C THR A 293 -0.75 22.01 -0.85
N CYS A 294 0.26 21.21 -1.17
CA CYS A 294 0.11 19.80 -1.50
C CYS A 294 0.58 18.94 -0.31
N ILE A 295 -0.20 17.93 0.02
CA ILE A 295 0.11 16.98 1.10
C ILE A 295 -0.03 15.57 0.57
N THR A 296 1.06 14.81 0.58
CA THR A 296 1.01 13.34 0.46
C THR A 296 1.01 12.76 1.86
N TYR A 297 -0.01 11.97 2.19
CA TYR A 297 -0.12 11.31 3.50
C TYR A 297 -0.11 9.80 3.33
N LEU A 298 0.89 9.14 3.89
CA LEU A 298 0.98 7.70 3.93
C LEU A 298 0.50 7.23 5.30
N THR A 299 -0.60 6.47 5.33
CA THR A 299 -1.26 6.00 6.55
C THR A 299 -1.04 4.51 6.78
N ASP A 300 -1.26 4.06 8.01
CA ASP A 300 -1.17 2.68 8.48
C ASP A 300 -2.58 2.10 8.68
N LYS A 301 -2.68 0.78 8.85
CA LYS A 301 -3.88 0.05 9.32
C LYS A 301 -5.09 0.05 8.40
N GLU A 302 -4.94 0.37 7.12
CA GLU A 302 -6.05 0.28 6.18
C GLU A 302 -6.62 -1.14 6.17
N GLU A 303 -5.76 -2.14 6.07
CA GLU A 303 -6.06 -3.57 5.99
C GLU A 303 -6.86 -4.14 7.18
N THR A 304 -6.93 -3.38 8.25
CA THR A 304 -7.68 -3.75 9.47
C THR A 304 -8.75 -2.73 9.85
N GLY A 305 -9.14 -1.86 8.92
CA GLY A 305 -10.24 -0.92 9.07
C GLY A 305 -9.83 0.49 9.49
N SER A 306 -8.55 0.86 9.38
CA SER A 306 -8.02 2.21 9.63
C SER A 306 -8.16 2.72 11.06
N ASP A 307 -8.45 1.86 12.03
CA ASP A 307 -8.58 2.22 13.44
C ASP A 307 -7.22 2.47 14.11
N GLY A 308 -7.24 3.27 15.17
CA GLY A 308 -6.06 3.56 15.99
C GLY A 308 -5.38 4.88 15.61
N ASN A 309 -4.26 5.17 16.30
CA ASN A 309 -3.60 6.48 16.29
C ASN A 309 -2.63 6.69 15.11
N THR A 310 -2.49 5.72 14.22
CA THR A 310 -1.69 5.78 12.99
C THR A 310 -2.51 5.50 11.74
N GLY A 311 -3.73 4.98 11.90
CA GLY A 311 -4.70 4.77 10.81
C GLY A 311 -5.39 6.06 10.39
N MET A 312 -6.14 6.01 9.27
CA MET A 312 -6.81 7.18 8.69
C MET A 312 -7.94 7.71 9.58
N GLN A 313 -8.47 6.93 10.51
CA GLN A 313 -9.47 7.38 11.48
C GLN A 313 -8.87 8.23 12.62
N SER A 314 -7.53 8.33 12.72
CA SER A 314 -6.90 9.22 13.70
C SER A 314 -7.10 10.69 13.34
N ASP A 315 -7.03 11.55 14.35
CA ASP A 315 -7.06 13.01 14.14
C ASP A 315 -5.71 13.61 13.67
N PHE A 316 -4.68 12.79 13.43
CA PHE A 316 -3.35 13.29 13.11
C PHE A 316 -3.35 14.24 11.90
N LEU A 317 -3.89 13.81 10.76
CA LEU A 317 -3.96 14.64 9.55
C LEU A 317 -4.80 15.91 9.77
N ARG A 318 -5.93 15.78 10.48
CA ARG A 318 -6.81 16.91 10.81
C ARG A 318 -6.09 17.96 11.65
N PHE A 319 -5.44 17.54 12.73
CA PHE A 319 -4.70 18.47 13.60
C PHE A 319 -3.51 19.09 12.89
N PHE A 320 -2.81 18.33 12.06
CA PHE A 320 -1.72 18.87 11.24
C PHE A 320 -2.20 19.97 10.28
N ILE A 321 -3.32 19.76 9.59
CA ILE A 321 -3.92 20.79 8.73
C ILE A 321 -4.38 22.00 9.56
N TYR A 322 -4.88 21.79 10.79
CA TYR A 322 -5.25 22.88 11.69
C TYR A 322 -4.06 23.72 12.14
N ASP A 323 -2.91 23.08 12.39
CA ASP A 323 -1.68 23.79 12.73
C ASP A 323 -1.20 24.67 11.55
N LEU A 324 -1.24 24.15 10.33
CA LEU A 324 -0.94 24.95 9.13
C LEU A 324 -1.95 26.10 8.93
N ALA A 325 -3.22 25.86 9.17
CA ALA A 325 -4.29 26.86 9.05
C ALA A 325 -4.12 28.01 10.06
N LYS A 326 -3.66 27.71 11.27
CA LYS A 326 -3.37 28.71 12.31
C LYS A 326 -2.28 29.71 11.85
N GLN A 327 -1.25 29.24 11.16
CA GLN A 327 -0.21 30.11 10.60
C GLN A 327 -0.76 31.09 9.56
N ASP A 328 -1.72 30.65 8.77
CA ASP A 328 -2.39 31.46 7.74
C ASP A 328 -3.54 32.32 8.30
N GLY A 329 -3.84 32.25 9.60
CA GLY A 329 -4.90 32.97 10.26
C GLY A 329 -6.32 32.57 9.83
N VAL A 330 -6.50 31.27 9.46
CA VAL A 330 -7.79 30.71 9.05
C VAL A 330 -8.18 29.51 9.92
N ASP A 331 -9.48 29.19 9.92
CA ASP A 331 -9.95 28.02 10.67
C ASP A 331 -9.68 26.72 9.89
N GLY A 332 -9.08 25.72 10.53
CA GLY A 332 -8.73 24.45 9.91
C GLY A 332 -9.90 23.69 9.29
N TYR A 333 -11.09 23.73 9.91
CA TYR A 333 -12.29 23.11 9.32
C TYR A 333 -12.72 23.79 7.99
N ARG A 334 -12.44 25.09 7.82
CA ARG A 334 -12.69 25.81 6.55
C ARG A 334 -11.65 25.44 5.49
N VAL A 335 -10.42 25.14 5.91
CA VAL A 335 -9.40 24.59 5.01
C VAL A 335 -9.86 23.25 4.49
N LEU A 336 -10.23 22.32 5.37
CA LEU A 336 -10.72 20.99 5.01
C LEU A 336 -11.92 21.05 4.04
N SER A 337 -12.90 21.92 4.29
CA SER A 337 -14.09 22.06 3.44
C SER A 337 -13.83 22.61 2.04
N LYS A 338 -12.65 23.14 1.78
CA LYS A 338 -12.19 23.60 0.47
C LYS A 338 -11.14 22.68 -0.15
N SER A 339 -10.73 21.65 0.58
CA SER A 339 -9.69 20.74 0.17
C SER A 339 -10.23 19.66 -0.77
N THR A 340 -9.34 19.14 -1.60
CA THR A 340 -9.62 18.06 -2.52
C THR A 340 -8.63 16.92 -2.31
N CYS A 341 -9.06 15.70 -2.57
CA CYS A 341 -8.26 14.50 -2.34
C CYS A 341 -8.37 13.51 -3.49
N LEU A 342 -7.21 12.98 -3.88
CA LEU A 342 -7.11 11.69 -4.55
C LEU A 342 -6.76 10.67 -3.46
N SER A 343 -7.74 9.87 -3.07
CA SER A 343 -7.53 8.74 -2.19
C SER A 343 -6.95 7.61 -3.01
N ALA A 344 -5.72 7.26 -2.74
CA ALA A 344 -5.08 6.19 -3.46
C ALA A 344 -5.43 4.86 -2.79
N ASP A 345 -5.81 3.90 -3.62
CA ASP A 345 -5.98 2.51 -3.26
C ASP A 345 -6.07 1.67 -4.54
N VAL A 346 -5.53 0.48 -4.51
CA VAL A 346 -5.55 -0.43 -5.64
C VAL A 346 -6.96 -0.90 -5.99
N ASN A 347 -7.14 -1.43 -7.20
CA ASN A 347 -8.37 -2.13 -7.56
C ASN A 347 -8.02 -3.45 -8.27
N ALA A 348 -8.90 -4.44 -8.16
CA ALA A 348 -8.69 -5.74 -8.78
C ALA A 348 -8.69 -5.62 -10.31
N ALA A 349 -7.55 -5.93 -10.93
CA ALA A 349 -7.46 -6.06 -12.38
C ALA A 349 -8.26 -7.27 -12.87
N PHE A 350 -8.95 -7.13 -14.01
CA PHE A 350 -9.65 -8.25 -14.65
C PHE A 350 -8.67 -9.38 -14.97
N ASP A 351 -8.92 -10.53 -14.37
CA ASP A 351 -8.19 -11.75 -14.66
C ASP A 351 -9.08 -12.67 -15.55
N PRO A 352 -8.68 -12.89 -16.82
CA PRO A 352 -9.47 -13.75 -17.72
C PRO A 352 -9.58 -15.19 -17.24
N THR A 353 -8.70 -15.67 -16.38
CA THR A 353 -8.79 -16.99 -15.75
C THR A 353 -10.01 -17.09 -14.82
N TYR A 354 -10.40 -15.96 -14.21
CA TYR A 354 -11.50 -15.85 -13.25
C TYR A 354 -12.58 -14.86 -13.71
N ALA A 355 -12.83 -14.76 -15.02
CA ALA A 355 -13.73 -13.77 -15.61
C ALA A 355 -15.12 -13.70 -14.95
N SER A 356 -15.62 -14.82 -14.41
CA SER A 356 -16.91 -14.86 -13.73
C SER A 356 -17.01 -14.04 -12.44
N ALA A 357 -15.87 -13.63 -11.85
CA ALA A 357 -15.84 -12.80 -10.66
C ALA A 357 -16.08 -11.31 -10.95
N TYR A 358 -15.97 -10.87 -12.19
CA TYR A 358 -15.99 -9.45 -12.60
C TYR A 358 -17.26 -9.08 -13.35
N GLU A 359 -17.62 -7.79 -13.29
CA GLU A 359 -18.58 -7.14 -14.21
C GLU A 359 -17.78 -6.41 -15.30
N ALA A 360 -17.86 -6.90 -16.54
CA ALA A 360 -16.91 -6.54 -17.59
C ALA A 360 -16.96 -5.06 -18.05
N ASN A 361 -18.09 -4.36 -17.87
CA ASN A 361 -18.21 -2.96 -18.29
C ASN A 361 -17.61 -1.98 -17.30
N ASN A 362 -17.46 -2.39 -16.02
CA ASN A 362 -17.00 -1.53 -14.93
C ASN A 362 -15.81 -2.09 -14.17
N CYS A 363 -15.12 -3.11 -14.68
CA CYS A 363 -13.87 -3.60 -14.12
C CYS A 363 -12.66 -2.93 -14.77
N SER A 364 -11.53 -2.95 -14.08
CA SER A 364 -10.27 -2.41 -14.55
C SER A 364 -9.42 -3.47 -15.26
N TYR A 365 -8.57 -3.03 -16.16
CA TYR A 365 -7.68 -3.87 -16.97
C TYR A 365 -6.24 -3.40 -16.85
N ILE A 366 -5.31 -4.34 -16.82
CA ILE A 366 -3.87 -4.07 -16.89
C ILE A 366 -3.55 -3.28 -18.18
N ASN A 367 -2.61 -2.35 -18.09
CA ASN A 367 -2.14 -1.51 -19.19
C ASN A 367 -3.14 -0.45 -19.70
N ASN A 368 -4.20 -0.18 -18.97
CA ASN A 368 -5.15 0.88 -19.30
C ASN A 368 -5.02 2.13 -18.42
N GLY A 369 -3.94 2.23 -17.65
CA GLY A 369 -3.66 3.38 -16.81
C GLY A 369 -4.34 3.33 -15.45
N VAL A 370 -4.45 4.49 -14.81
CA VAL A 370 -5.04 4.62 -13.48
C VAL A 370 -6.53 4.34 -13.48
N ILE A 371 -7.02 3.85 -12.36
CA ILE A 371 -8.43 3.58 -12.15
C ILE A 371 -9.03 4.73 -11.36
N ILE A 372 -10.21 5.20 -11.78
CA ILE A 372 -11.08 6.01 -10.94
C ILE A 372 -12.21 5.13 -10.44
N SER A 373 -12.28 4.93 -9.13
CA SER A 373 -13.41 4.29 -8.46
C SER A 373 -14.32 5.36 -7.87
N LYS A 374 -15.46 5.60 -8.51
CA LYS A 374 -16.43 6.61 -8.07
C LYS A 374 -16.95 6.31 -6.66
N TYR A 375 -17.08 5.03 -6.36
CA TYR A 375 -17.45 4.46 -5.07
C TYR A 375 -16.78 3.10 -4.90
N THR A 376 -16.60 2.71 -3.66
CA THR A 376 -16.10 1.41 -3.22
C THR A 376 -17.15 0.77 -2.29
N GLY A 377 -16.76 0.00 -1.28
CA GLY A 377 -17.68 -0.59 -0.32
C GLY A 377 -18.29 -1.91 -0.82
N HIS A 378 -19.39 -2.32 -0.20
CA HIS A 378 -20.01 -3.62 -0.49
C HIS A 378 -21.54 -3.53 -0.47
N GLY A 379 -22.24 -4.54 -1.04
CA GLY A 379 -23.69 -4.63 -1.08
C GLY A 379 -24.33 -3.36 -1.65
N GLY A 380 -25.20 -2.68 -0.89
CA GLY A 380 -25.86 -1.44 -1.28
C GLY A 380 -25.00 -0.19 -1.11
N LYS A 381 -23.71 -0.22 -1.45
CA LYS A 381 -22.72 0.84 -1.25
C LYS A 381 -22.48 1.17 0.23
N TYR A 382 -22.41 0.12 1.08
CA TYR A 382 -22.03 0.31 2.48
C TYR A 382 -20.52 0.49 2.59
N ASP A 383 -20.10 1.26 3.60
CA ASP A 383 -18.68 1.52 3.91
C ASP A 383 -17.89 2.20 2.79
N THR A 384 -18.53 3.12 2.06
CA THR A 384 -17.90 3.86 0.97
C THR A 384 -18.10 5.37 1.09
N SER A 385 -17.26 6.13 0.36
CA SER A 385 -17.57 7.47 -0.14
C SER A 385 -18.05 7.34 -1.58
N ASP A 386 -19.11 8.06 -1.96
CA ASP A 386 -19.59 8.14 -3.36
C ASP A 386 -19.24 9.54 -3.89
N ALA A 387 -18.23 9.63 -4.74
CA ALA A 387 -17.74 10.92 -5.24
C ALA A 387 -18.80 11.68 -6.02
N SER A 388 -18.89 12.99 -5.82
CA SER A 388 -19.84 13.86 -6.53
C SER A 388 -19.57 13.89 -8.04
N ALA A 389 -20.61 14.12 -8.83
CA ALA A 389 -20.46 14.25 -10.29
C ALA A 389 -19.56 15.42 -10.67
N GLU A 390 -19.60 16.51 -9.89
CA GLU A 390 -18.81 17.71 -10.09
C GLU A 390 -17.31 17.40 -9.89
N TYR A 391 -16.95 16.68 -8.83
CA TYR A 391 -15.56 16.32 -8.57
C TYR A 391 -15.05 15.28 -9.56
N MET A 392 -15.86 14.27 -9.88
CA MET A 392 -15.58 13.31 -10.96
C MET A 392 -15.29 14.01 -12.30
N GLY A 393 -16.10 15.02 -12.67
CA GLY A 393 -15.91 15.81 -13.88
C GLY A 393 -14.59 16.59 -13.91
N LYS A 394 -14.19 17.17 -12.76
CA LYS A 394 -12.89 17.87 -12.62
C LYS A 394 -11.72 16.91 -12.80
N ILE A 395 -11.73 15.77 -12.12
CA ILE A 395 -10.63 14.79 -12.20
C ILE A 395 -10.55 14.18 -13.60
N ARG A 396 -11.70 13.83 -14.20
CA ARG A 396 -11.75 13.37 -15.58
C ARG A 396 -11.12 14.40 -16.55
N ALA A 397 -11.52 15.66 -16.46
CA ALA A 397 -10.96 16.70 -17.30
C ALA A 397 -9.45 16.87 -17.10
N MET A 398 -8.97 16.80 -15.86
CA MET A 398 -7.55 16.83 -15.53
C MET A 398 -6.78 15.70 -16.25
N LEU A 399 -7.26 14.46 -16.16
CA LEU A 399 -6.60 13.31 -16.76
C LEU A 399 -6.61 13.40 -18.30
N GLU A 400 -7.77 13.70 -18.92
CA GLU A 400 -7.91 13.79 -20.36
C GLU A 400 -7.08 14.95 -20.98
N ASN A 401 -7.06 16.13 -20.34
CA ASN A 401 -6.31 17.29 -20.82
C ASN A 401 -4.79 17.13 -20.71
N ASN A 402 -4.31 16.14 -19.96
CA ASN A 402 -2.88 15.89 -19.75
C ASN A 402 -2.44 14.54 -20.34
N ASP A 403 -3.23 13.94 -21.21
CA ASP A 403 -2.93 12.65 -21.87
C ASP A 403 -2.53 11.54 -20.88
N ILE A 404 -3.21 11.47 -19.73
CA ILE A 404 -3.01 10.44 -18.74
C ILE A 404 -3.99 9.30 -19.03
N LEU A 405 -3.47 8.08 -19.20
CA LEU A 405 -4.31 6.91 -19.38
C LEU A 405 -5.10 6.63 -18.10
N TRP A 406 -6.41 6.46 -18.25
CA TRP A 406 -7.30 6.17 -17.14
C TRP A 406 -8.50 5.33 -17.55
N GLN A 407 -9.11 4.70 -16.58
CA GLN A 407 -10.29 3.86 -16.71
C GLN A 407 -11.15 3.95 -15.46
N VAL A 408 -12.38 3.43 -15.52
CA VAL A 408 -13.20 3.21 -14.33
C VAL A 408 -12.94 1.81 -13.78
N GLY A 409 -13.20 1.60 -12.48
CA GLY A 409 -13.11 0.28 -11.86
C GLY A 409 -14.06 0.12 -10.69
N GLU A 410 -14.67 -1.07 -10.59
CA GLU A 410 -15.39 -1.56 -9.41
C GLU A 410 -14.73 -2.86 -8.94
N LEU A 411 -14.75 -3.12 -7.65
CA LEU A 411 -14.16 -4.32 -7.07
C LEU A 411 -15.14 -5.50 -7.17
N GLY A 412 -15.09 -6.20 -8.33
CA GLY A 412 -15.90 -7.37 -8.57
C GLY A 412 -17.36 -7.06 -8.93
N LYS A 413 -18.24 -8.05 -8.76
CA LYS A 413 -19.68 -7.92 -9.02
C LYS A 413 -20.43 -7.44 -7.78
N VAL A 414 -21.53 -6.72 -7.99
CA VAL A 414 -22.48 -6.42 -6.90
C VAL A 414 -22.88 -7.73 -6.18
N ASP A 415 -22.93 -7.71 -4.87
CA ASP A 415 -23.16 -8.84 -3.96
C ASP A 415 -22.07 -9.94 -3.98
N GLY A 416 -21.10 -9.88 -4.88
CA GLY A 416 -20.02 -10.87 -4.98
C GLY A 416 -18.62 -10.32 -4.66
N GLY A 417 -18.46 -9.01 -4.72
CA GLY A 417 -17.23 -8.29 -4.45
C GLY A 417 -17.45 -7.10 -3.54
N GLY A 418 -16.43 -6.28 -3.40
CA GLY A 418 -16.46 -5.04 -2.64
C GLY A 418 -15.47 -5.01 -1.49
N GLY A 419 -15.04 -3.82 -1.13
CA GLY A 419 -14.17 -3.47 -0.03
C GLY A 419 -14.27 -1.97 0.25
N GLY A 420 -14.03 -1.55 1.48
CA GLY A 420 -13.91 -0.12 1.82
C GLY A 420 -12.51 0.38 1.49
N THR A 421 -12.34 1.68 1.41
CA THR A 421 -11.06 2.37 1.28
C THR A 421 -10.98 3.49 2.30
N ILE A 422 -9.81 4.10 2.44
CA ILE A 422 -9.61 5.26 3.30
C ILE A 422 -10.42 6.49 2.88
N ALA A 423 -10.91 6.56 1.63
CA ALA A 423 -11.67 7.69 1.08
C ALA A 423 -12.85 8.13 1.94
N LYS A 424 -13.60 7.18 2.54
CA LYS A 424 -14.75 7.52 3.39
C LYS A 424 -14.35 8.34 4.62
N TYR A 425 -13.18 8.09 5.20
CA TYR A 425 -12.71 8.82 6.37
C TYR A 425 -12.24 10.22 5.99
N VAL A 426 -11.68 10.38 4.78
CA VAL A 426 -11.32 11.68 4.21
C VAL A 426 -12.59 12.49 3.90
N ALA A 427 -13.60 11.88 3.27
CA ALA A 427 -14.90 12.52 3.01
C ALA A 427 -15.58 12.98 4.30
N ASN A 428 -15.48 12.21 5.39
CA ASN A 428 -16.02 12.57 6.70
C ASN A 428 -15.32 13.79 7.34
N MET A 429 -14.17 14.20 6.83
CA MET A 429 -13.54 15.48 7.17
C MET A 429 -14.08 16.66 6.34
N ASN A 430 -15.11 16.44 5.53
CA ASN A 430 -15.72 17.42 4.63
C ASN A 430 -14.81 17.82 3.46
N VAL A 431 -14.01 16.89 2.94
CA VAL A 431 -13.11 17.03 1.79
C VAL A 431 -13.77 16.40 0.56
N ASP A 432 -13.67 17.04 -0.61
CA ASP A 432 -14.03 16.40 -1.88
C ASP A 432 -13.02 15.30 -2.20
N VAL A 433 -13.46 14.06 -2.30
CA VAL A 433 -12.58 12.90 -2.49
C VAL A 433 -13.08 11.94 -3.56
N VAL A 434 -12.15 11.34 -4.29
CA VAL A 434 -12.38 10.20 -5.19
C VAL A 434 -11.21 9.23 -5.06
N ASP A 435 -11.50 7.93 -5.19
CA ASP A 435 -10.44 6.92 -5.25
C ASP A 435 -9.79 6.89 -6.63
N LEU A 436 -8.44 6.98 -6.65
CA LEU A 436 -7.62 6.87 -7.83
C LEU A 436 -6.45 5.93 -7.56
N GLY A 437 -6.42 4.77 -8.21
CA GLY A 437 -5.43 3.74 -7.94
C GLY A 437 -4.91 3.01 -9.16
N VAL A 438 -4.23 1.88 -8.90
CA VAL A 438 -3.56 1.06 -9.91
C VAL A 438 -4.23 -0.32 -9.96
N PRO A 439 -4.44 -0.91 -11.17
CA PRO A 439 -4.96 -2.27 -11.28
C PRO A 439 -3.92 -3.31 -10.83
N VAL A 440 -4.35 -4.23 -9.94
CA VAL A 440 -3.50 -5.28 -9.37
C VAL A 440 -4.11 -6.65 -9.64
N LEU A 441 -3.29 -7.60 -10.10
CA LEU A 441 -3.63 -9.02 -10.17
C LEU A 441 -3.15 -9.73 -8.90
N SER A 442 -3.93 -10.70 -8.42
CA SER A 442 -3.63 -11.47 -7.20
C SER A 442 -3.50 -10.61 -5.94
N MET A 443 -4.29 -9.52 -5.83
CA MET A 443 -4.36 -8.66 -4.65
C MET A 443 -4.44 -9.48 -3.34
N HIS A 444 -3.75 -9.04 -2.29
CA HIS A 444 -3.59 -9.73 -1.00
C HIS A 444 -2.84 -11.08 -1.04
N ALA A 445 -2.30 -11.48 -2.18
CA ALA A 445 -1.44 -12.65 -2.23
C ALA A 445 0.01 -12.30 -1.77
N PRO A 446 0.80 -13.30 -1.36
CA PRO A 446 2.23 -13.07 -1.09
C PRO A 446 3.02 -12.53 -2.29
N PHE A 447 2.48 -12.67 -3.50
CA PHE A 447 3.09 -12.21 -4.75
C PHE A 447 2.00 -11.65 -5.66
N GLU A 448 1.88 -10.34 -5.69
CA GLU A 448 0.94 -9.56 -6.49
C GLU A 448 1.60 -9.08 -7.78
N ILE A 449 0.82 -8.68 -8.79
CA ILE A 449 1.36 -8.27 -10.09
C ILE A 449 0.70 -6.97 -10.57
N VAL A 450 1.53 -6.02 -11.02
CA VAL A 450 1.11 -4.72 -11.58
C VAL A 450 1.80 -4.43 -12.90
N SER A 451 1.22 -3.57 -13.73
CA SER A 451 1.85 -3.06 -14.96
C SER A 451 2.73 -1.86 -14.67
N LYS A 452 3.95 -1.83 -15.23
CA LYS A 452 4.85 -0.67 -15.15
C LYS A 452 4.23 0.60 -15.72
N THR A 453 3.46 0.46 -16.79
CA THR A 453 2.76 1.59 -17.43
C THR A 453 1.75 2.20 -16.48
N ASP A 454 0.95 1.37 -15.79
CA ASP A 454 -0.11 1.85 -14.90
C ASP A 454 0.49 2.54 -13.66
N VAL A 455 1.60 2.00 -13.13
CA VAL A 455 2.39 2.65 -12.05
C VAL A 455 2.87 4.04 -12.46
N TYR A 456 3.40 4.19 -13.67
CA TYR A 456 3.87 5.47 -14.16
C TYR A 456 2.71 6.46 -14.42
N MET A 457 1.56 5.97 -14.89
CA MET A 457 0.37 6.80 -15.03
C MET A 457 -0.17 7.31 -13.68
N ALA A 458 -0.03 6.52 -12.61
CA ALA A 458 -0.36 6.98 -11.25
C ALA A 458 0.53 8.16 -10.83
N TYR A 459 1.83 8.07 -11.09
CA TYR A 459 2.76 9.20 -10.84
C TYR A 459 2.33 10.45 -11.64
N ARG A 460 2.05 10.31 -12.93
CA ARG A 460 1.59 11.42 -13.77
C ARG A 460 0.30 12.04 -13.23
N ALA A 461 -0.64 11.20 -12.77
CA ALA A 461 -1.91 11.67 -12.22
C ALA A 461 -1.71 12.48 -10.93
N PHE A 462 -0.93 11.97 -9.96
CA PHE A 462 -0.66 12.68 -8.72
C PHE A 462 0.15 13.96 -8.95
N PHE A 463 1.18 13.92 -9.81
CA PHE A 463 1.97 15.08 -10.15
C PHE A 463 1.10 16.17 -10.80
N THR A 464 0.29 15.81 -11.79
CA THR A 464 -0.63 16.74 -12.46
C THR A 464 -1.64 17.33 -11.48
N PHE A 465 -2.18 16.50 -10.58
CA PHE A 465 -3.09 16.96 -9.54
C PHE A 465 -2.44 18.01 -8.63
N PHE A 466 -1.18 17.85 -8.28
CA PHE A 466 -0.44 18.80 -7.46
C PHE A 466 -0.04 20.05 -8.23
N ASP A 467 0.34 19.94 -9.51
CA ASP A 467 0.84 21.07 -10.33
C ASP A 467 -0.27 21.84 -11.07
N THR A 468 -1.54 21.36 -11.05
CA THR A 468 -2.65 22.06 -11.74
C THR A 468 -2.79 23.50 -11.26
N LYS A 469 -2.85 24.42 -12.21
CA LYS A 469 -3.19 25.83 -11.97
C LYS A 469 -4.70 25.99 -12.14
N GLU A 470 -5.38 26.47 -11.12
CA GLU A 470 -6.80 26.83 -11.21
C GLU A 470 -6.98 28.15 -11.97
#